data_fa68ae5d5a3b0dfb2be2cebcb2198358
#
_entry.id   fa68ae5d5a3b0dfb2be2cebcb2198358
#
_cell.length_a   1.000
_cell.length_b   1.000
_cell.length_c   1.000
_cell.angle_alpha   90.00
_cell.angle_beta   90.00
_cell.angle_gamma   90.00
#
_symmetry.space_group_name_H-M   'P 1'
#
loop_
_entity.id
_entity.type
_entity.pdbx_description
1 polymer ?
#
loop_
_entity_poly.entity_id
_entity_poly.type
_entity_poly.pdbx_seq_one_letter_code
_entity_poly.pdbx_strand_id
1 'polypeptide(L)'
;MVETSQTHRAELEHVPSAADFADAISDDPASAGLLSESEVESLLRGHAAMETVSKEQAQSDVSLLFRTLQSAYGAYEYFGQEKFDAAEDAVTQWLSSQDDEIKVSALGEKLQESLAFMLAHDAHAMIYEPAAEEIEAQVRYEYFFADGFYFSKDVNGSYYMVNDGERWTLSSFSDEHVSVQPTLLQDGRIVYQPTLFALRKDAVQSSVTLKNSSGKAKIYRLDWTESQPLDVDLGTLDYRLIQEDGLTYVSLRSFVSGTYDNMLARYAREGAKARGSKAVIYDLRGNVGGSDSWPRKWIQSFLGTQNSIENSMLYAQKNSALFAAENSESLLPEDEGTCFAREVHGTWYENDIPIIVLVDDHCGSSGEGAVQLLKTLDNVLIVGSNTAGYQLCGNISTFTLPYTGIGVRFGSTLFLYGDGENVDHRGYAPDVWCDPQDALASVLALLKEQGVVSADACETVREKIVQ
;
A
#
# COMPACT_ATOMS: atom_id res chain seq x y z
N MET A 1 -6.67 -17.20 -14.06
CA MET A 1 -6.62 -17.70 -12.67
C MET A 1 -5.55 -18.78 -12.44
N VAL A 2 -5.44 -19.84 -13.25
CA VAL A 2 -4.36 -20.84 -13.05
C VAL A 2 -2.96 -20.24 -13.16
N GLU A 3 -2.72 -19.45 -14.19
CA GLU A 3 -1.45 -18.72 -14.39
C GLU A 3 -1.18 -17.74 -13.23
N THR A 4 -2.21 -17.04 -12.76
CA THR A 4 -2.15 -16.10 -11.64
C THR A 4 -1.81 -16.82 -10.33
N SER A 5 -2.47 -17.94 -10.03
CA SER A 5 -2.15 -18.77 -8.85
C SER A 5 -0.69 -19.25 -8.87
N GLN A 6 -0.15 -19.61 -10.04
CA GLN A 6 1.26 -20.01 -10.17
C GLN A 6 2.21 -18.84 -9.86
N THR A 7 1.88 -17.65 -10.33
CA THR A 7 2.66 -16.43 -10.04
C THR A 7 2.63 -16.10 -8.55
N HIS A 8 1.44 -16.05 -7.94
CA HIS A 8 1.28 -15.78 -6.51
C HIS A 8 2.00 -16.81 -5.64
N ARG A 9 1.96 -18.10 -6.05
CA ARG A 9 2.67 -19.15 -5.32
C ARG A 9 4.18 -18.98 -5.42
N ALA A 10 4.71 -18.62 -6.57
CA ALA A 10 6.13 -18.34 -6.74
C ALA A 10 6.58 -17.14 -5.89
N GLU A 11 5.76 -16.07 -5.82
CA GLU A 11 6.02 -14.94 -4.94
C GLU A 11 6.02 -15.36 -3.47
N LEU A 12 5.08 -16.23 -3.04
CA LEU A 12 5.00 -16.73 -1.67
C LEU A 12 6.20 -17.60 -1.27
N GLU A 13 6.79 -18.31 -2.21
CA GLU A 13 8.00 -19.13 -1.96
C GLU A 13 9.26 -18.26 -1.75
N HIS A 14 9.21 -16.98 -2.12
CA HIS A 14 10.31 -16.04 -1.94
C HIS A 14 10.17 -15.30 -0.59
N VAL A 15 11.13 -15.55 0.30
CA VAL A 15 11.22 -14.88 1.62
C VAL A 15 12.48 -14.06 1.65
N PRO A 16 12.42 -12.75 1.94
CA PRO A 16 13.62 -11.94 2.09
C PRO A 16 14.48 -12.50 3.22
N SER A 17 15.76 -12.75 2.93
CA SER A 17 16.68 -13.32 3.90
C SER A 17 17.13 -12.29 4.92
N ALA A 18 17.07 -12.62 6.20
CA ALA A 18 17.62 -11.77 7.25
C ALA A 18 19.13 -11.47 7.05
N ALA A 19 19.86 -12.39 6.39
CA ALA A 19 21.27 -12.18 6.08
C ALA A 19 21.50 -11.11 5.02
N ASP A 20 20.59 -10.96 4.05
CA ASP A 20 20.70 -9.96 2.98
C ASP A 20 20.34 -8.55 3.50
N PHE A 21 19.61 -8.48 4.59
CA PHE A 21 19.18 -7.23 5.25
C PHE A 21 19.79 -7.05 6.65
N ALA A 22 20.92 -7.73 6.93
CA ALA A 22 21.50 -7.74 8.28
C ALA A 22 21.77 -6.35 8.85
N ASP A 23 22.21 -5.41 8.03
CA ASP A 23 22.44 -4.02 8.45
C ASP A 23 21.14 -3.29 8.78
N ALA A 24 20.04 -3.59 8.06
CA ALA A 24 18.74 -2.96 8.25
C ALA A 24 17.97 -3.46 9.49
N ILE A 25 18.37 -4.61 10.03
CA ILE A 25 17.72 -5.28 11.17
C ILE A 25 18.69 -5.48 12.34
N SER A 26 19.79 -4.72 12.37
CA SER A 26 20.78 -4.79 13.43
C SER A 26 20.28 -4.17 14.73
N ASP A 27 20.80 -4.70 15.85
CA ASP A 27 20.65 -4.02 17.12
C ASP A 27 21.40 -2.67 17.11
N ASP A 28 20.80 -1.65 17.72
CA ASP A 28 21.45 -0.37 17.99
C ASP A 28 21.50 -0.10 19.52
N PRO A 29 22.48 -0.66 20.25
CA PRO A 29 22.59 -0.44 21.68
C PRO A 29 22.82 1.05 22.05
N ALA A 30 23.26 1.89 21.09
CA ALA A 30 23.42 3.32 21.30
C ALA A 30 22.08 4.05 21.34
N SER A 31 21.00 3.45 20.84
CA SER A 31 19.65 4.00 20.92
C SER A 31 18.98 3.76 22.28
N ALA A 32 19.50 2.83 23.09
CA ALA A 32 18.97 2.56 24.43
C ALA A 32 19.15 3.77 25.37
N GLY A 33 18.07 4.17 26.04
CA GLY A 33 18.09 5.30 26.97
C GLY A 33 18.23 6.69 26.33
N LEU A 34 18.08 6.80 24.99
CA LEU A 34 18.07 8.10 24.32
C LEU A 34 16.86 8.96 24.70
N LEU A 35 15.74 8.31 25.06
CA LEU A 35 14.54 8.98 25.52
C LEU A 35 14.34 8.70 27.01
N SER A 36 14.21 9.74 27.82
CA SER A 36 13.74 9.61 29.19
C SER A 36 12.26 9.31 29.25
N GLU A 37 11.81 8.69 30.33
CA GLU A 37 10.38 8.44 30.59
C GLU A 37 9.50 9.71 30.45
N SER A 38 10.00 10.84 30.96
CA SER A 38 9.31 12.13 30.85
C SER A 38 9.24 12.67 29.41
N GLU A 39 10.21 12.39 28.56
CA GLU A 39 10.18 12.75 27.12
C GLU A 39 9.16 11.87 26.39
N VAL A 40 9.14 10.56 26.64
CA VAL A 40 8.14 9.66 26.08
C VAL A 40 6.72 10.09 26.48
N GLU A 41 6.46 10.34 27.79
CA GLU A 41 5.19 10.87 28.26
C GLU A 41 4.83 12.21 27.58
N SER A 42 5.82 13.08 27.37
CA SER A 42 5.60 14.38 26.73
C SER A 42 5.20 14.19 25.25
N LEU A 43 5.88 13.34 24.49
CA LEU A 43 5.52 13.04 23.09
C LEU A 43 4.08 12.53 22.99
N LEU A 44 3.68 11.57 23.84
CA LEU A 44 2.36 10.94 23.80
C LEU A 44 1.21 11.82 24.30
N ARG A 45 1.52 12.90 25.05
CA ARG A 45 0.50 13.81 25.60
C ARG A 45 -0.20 14.64 24.52
N GLY A 46 0.47 14.92 23.42
CA GLY A 46 0.03 15.85 22.38
C GLY A 46 0.21 17.32 22.78
N HIS A 47 0.63 18.13 21.83
CA HIS A 47 0.92 19.56 22.02
C HIS A 47 0.23 20.37 20.93
N ALA A 48 -0.20 21.60 21.29
CA ALA A 48 -0.80 22.51 20.33
C ALA A 48 0.27 23.07 19.37
N ALA A 49 -0.13 23.27 18.12
CA ALA A 49 0.69 23.96 17.15
C ALA A 49 0.98 25.39 17.59
N MET A 50 2.24 25.81 17.43
CA MET A 50 2.69 27.17 17.69
C MET A 50 3.03 27.87 16.38
N GLU A 51 2.82 29.17 16.32
CA GLU A 51 3.22 29.98 15.14
C GLU A 51 4.74 30.25 15.16
N THR A 52 5.26 30.59 16.34
CA THR A 52 6.69 30.86 16.57
C THR A 52 7.16 30.28 17.90
N VAL A 53 8.44 29.95 18.01
CA VAL A 53 9.10 29.48 19.23
C VAL A 53 10.47 30.13 19.35
N SER A 54 11.11 30.11 20.56
CA SER A 54 12.49 30.50 20.68
C SER A 54 13.46 29.54 19.99
N LYS A 55 14.64 30.02 19.61
CA LYS A 55 15.68 29.15 18.99
C LYS A 55 16.03 27.96 19.90
N GLU A 56 16.14 28.17 21.22
CA GLU A 56 16.43 27.09 22.15
C GLU A 56 15.30 26.03 22.20
N GLN A 57 14.05 26.47 22.12
CA GLN A 57 12.89 25.54 22.04
C GLN A 57 12.91 24.74 20.74
N ALA A 58 13.19 25.40 19.61
CA ALA A 58 13.33 24.72 18.30
C ALA A 58 14.48 23.70 18.33
N GLN A 59 15.64 24.06 18.89
CA GLN A 59 16.77 23.13 19.03
C GLN A 59 16.43 21.93 19.92
N SER A 60 15.69 22.14 21.00
CA SER A 60 15.25 21.05 21.89
C SER A 60 14.35 20.08 21.14
N ASP A 61 13.38 20.58 20.36
CA ASP A 61 12.47 19.74 19.58
C ASP A 61 13.20 18.98 18.45
N VAL A 62 14.15 19.63 17.75
CA VAL A 62 14.96 18.98 16.72
C VAL A 62 15.79 17.84 17.32
N SER A 63 16.50 18.10 18.43
CA SER A 63 17.28 17.05 19.11
C SER A 63 16.39 15.90 19.59
N LEU A 64 15.21 16.21 20.13
CA LEU A 64 14.25 15.18 20.56
C LEU A 64 13.76 14.35 19.37
N LEU A 65 13.44 14.99 18.23
CA LEU A 65 12.99 14.30 17.01
C LEU A 65 14.04 13.28 16.54
N PHE A 66 15.30 13.69 16.36
CA PHE A 66 16.34 12.80 15.84
C PHE A 66 16.65 11.64 16.81
N ARG A 67 16.67 11.90 18.12
CA ARG A 67 16.78 10.83 19.13
C ARG A 67 15.57 9.88 19.09
N THR A 68 14.38 10.40 18.84
CA THR A 68 13.16 9.57 18.70
C THR A 68 13.23 8.72 17.44
N LEU A 69 13.66 9.27 16.30
CA LEU A 69 13.86 8.51 15.06
C LEU A 69 14.90 7.40 15.27
N GLN A 70 16.07 7.70 15.88
CA GLN A 70 17.07 6.69 16.16
C GLN A 70 16.55 5.58 17.10
N SER A 71 15.81 5.93 18.15
CA SER A 71 15.36 4.94 19.13
C SER A 71 14.15 4.11 18.68
N ALA A 72 13.25 4.66 17.85
CA ALA A 72 11.92 4.06 17.64
C ALA A 72 11.51 3.84 16.19
N TYR A 73 12.16 4.47 15.21
CA TYR A 73 11.79 4.28 13.82
C TYR A 73 12.30 2.95 13.26
N GLY A 74 11.37 2.09 12.80
CA GLY A 74 11.67 0.73 12.36
C GLY A 74 12.59 0.64 11.13
N ALA A 75 12.63 1.67 10.29
CA ALA A 75 13.49 1.71 9.10
C ALA A 75 14.74 2.61 9.28
N TYR A 76 15.11 2.97 10.51
CA TYR A 76 16.25 3.84 10.75
C TYR A 76 17.54 3.27 10.15
N GLU A 77 17.87 2.01 10.49
CA GLU A 77 19.05 1.30 9.98
C GLU A 77 18.90 0.96 8.47
N TYR A 78 17.68 0.70 7.99
CA TYR A 78 17.39 0.47 6.56
C TYR A 78 17.78 1.65 5.69
N PHE A 79 17.50 2.88 6.15
CA PHE A 79 17.92 4.10 5.45
C PHE A 79 19.40 4.47 5.71
N GLY A 80 19.93 4.05 6.84
CA GLY A 80 21.31 4.27 7.27
C GLY A 80 21.51 5.53 8.14
N GLN A 81 22.10 5.34 9.31
CA GLN A 81 22.36 6.38 10.32
C GLN A 81 22.99 7.65 9.73
N GLU A 82 23.96 7.50 8.82
CA GLU A 82 24.70 8.61 8.21
C GLU A 82 23.78 9.66 7.54
N LYS A 83 22.64 9.24 7.01
CA LYS A 83 21.68 10.18 6.39
C LYS A 83 20.91 10.96 7.44
N PHE A 84 20.58 10.34 8.56
CA PHE A 84 19.93 11.02 9.69
C PHE A 84 20.88 12.00 10.36
N ASP A 85 22.15 11.62 10.57
CA ASP A 85 23.18 12.51 11.12
C ASP A 85 23.37 13.74 10.21
N ALA A 86 23.46 13.54 8.89
CA ALA A 86 23.55 14.63 7.93
C ALA A 86 22.31 15.54 7.92
N ALA A 87 21.12 14.96 8.10
CA ALA A 87 19.87 15.72 8.20
C ALA A 87 19.82 16.55 9.48
N GLU A 88 20.20 15.99 10.63
CA GLU A 88 20.28 16.70 11.91
C GLU A 88 21.28 17.88 11.83
N ASP A 89 22.46 17.64 11.28
CA ASP A 89 23.47 18.66 11.06
C ASP A 89 22.96 19.81 10.18
N ALA A 90 22.27 19.47 9.08
CA ALA A 90 21.69 20.46 8.16
C ALA A 90 20.62 21.34 8.84
N VAL A 91 19.73 20.75 9.65
CA VAL A 91 18.72 21.51 10.42
C VAL A 91 19.39 22.36 11.52
N THR A 92 20.36 21.81 12.24
CA THR A 92 21.07 22.49 13.30
C THR A 92 21.88 23.69 12.74
N GLN A 93 22.54 23.52 11.60
CA GLN A 93 23.24 24.59 10.91
C GLN A 93 22.28 25.69 10.46
N TRP A 94 21.12 25.29 9.88
CA TRP A 94 20.08 26.23 9.49
C TRP A 94 19.58 27.03 10.70
N LEU A 95 19.22 26.37 11.83
CA LEU A 95 18.80 27.04 13.07
C LEU A 95 19.84 28.01 13.57
N SER A 96 21.13 27.66 13.49
CA SER A 96 22.24 28.54 13.94
C SER A 96 22.29 29.86 13.15
N SER A 97 21.83 29.85 11.90
CA SER A 97 21.80 31.02 11.02
C SER A 97 20.56 31.90 11.18
N GLN A 98 19.53 31.42 11.91
CA GLN A 98 18.29 32.16 12.12
C GLN A 98 18.37 33.15 13.27
N ASP A 99 17.41 34.08 13.37
CA ASP A 99 17.17 34.94 14.51
C ASP A 99 16.72 34.14 15.75
N ASP A 100 16.57 34.82 16.92
CA ASP A 100 16.15 34.15 18.16
C ASP A 100 14.73 33.66 18.15
N GLU A 101 13.87 34.18 17.28
CA GLU A 101 12.49 33.73 17.06
C GLU A 101 12.39 32.92 15.76
N ILE A 102 11.93 31.68 15.87
CA ILE A 102 11.81 30.72 14.77
C ILE A 102 10.34 30.56 14.39
N LYS A 103 10.01 30.75 13.11
CA LYS A 103 8.71 30.36 12.57
C LYS A 103 8.62 28.85 12.48
N VAL A 104 7.57 28.26 13.05
CA VAL A 104 7.37 26.81 13.08
C VAL A 104 7.19 26.25 11.68
N SER A 105 6.47 26.96 10.78
CA SER A 105 6.34 26.57 9.37
C SER A 105 7.69 26.44 8.65
N ALA A 106 8.58 27.40 8.84
CA ALA A 106 9.91 27.34 8.23
C ALA A 106 10.78 26.21 8.79
N LEU A 107 10.62 25.87 10.07
CA LEU A 107 11.26 24.70 10.67
C LEU A 107 10.67 23.40 10.10
N GLY A 108 9.34 23.30 9.97
CA GLY A 108 8.65 22.17 9.37
C GLY A 108 9.12 21.90 7.93
N GLU A 109 9.16 22.95 7.09
CA GLU A 109 9.70 22.86 5.73
C GLU A 109 11.17 22.38 5.73
N LYS A 110 12.00 22.90 6.63
CA LYS A 110 13.40 22.49 6.72
C LYS A 110 13.57 21.05 7.17
N LEU A 111 12.74 20.57 8.09
CA LEU A 111 12.73 19.16 8.50
C LEU A 111 12.29 18.25 7.35
N GLN A 112 11.22 18.61 6.62
CA GLN A 112 10.76 17.87 5.46
C GLN A 112 11.84 17.80 4.36
N GLU A 113 12.51 18.92 4.06
CA GLU A 113 13.63 18.95 3.10
C GLU A 113 14.77 18.02 3.53
N SER A 114 15.18 18.11 4.80
CA SER A 114 16.34 17.37 5.30
C SER A 114 16.08 15.87 5.43
N LEU A 115 14.83 15.47 5.71
CA LEU A 115 14.38 14.08 5.84
C LEU A 115 13.70 13.55 4.56
N ALA A 116 13.83 14.25 3.42
CA ALA A 116 13.19 13.86 2.17
C ALA A 116 13.55 12.43 1.72
N PHE A 117 14.75 11.95 2.03
CA PHE A 117 15.19 10.57 1.73
C PHE A 117 14.32 9.50 2.44
N MET A 118 13.80 9.81 3.63
CA MET A 118 12.87 8.96 4.38
C MET A 118 11.43 9.16 3.88
N LEU A 119 10.99 10.41 3.82
CA LEU A 119 9.60 10.76 3.48
C LEU A 119 9.20 10.38 2.03
N ALA A 120 10.17 10.29 1.12
CA ALA A 120 9.92 9.87 -0.27
C ALA A 120 9.90 8.34 -0.44
N HIS A 121 10.25 7.55 0.57
CA HIS A 121 10.39 6.11 0.49
C HIS A 121 9.66 5.34 1.61
N ASP A 122 9.07 6.03 2.57
CA ASP A 122 8.15 5.48 3.57
C ASP A 122 6.86 6.32 3.57
N ALA A 123 5.81 5.76 3.01
CA ALA A 123 4.53 6.45 2.89
C ALA A 123 3.81 6.66 4.24
N HIS A 124 4.18 5.89 5.26
CA HIS A 124 3.68 6.11 6.62
C HIS A 124 4.43 7.23 7.35
N ALA A 125 5.66 7.57 6.93
CA ALA A 125 6.45 8.62 7.56
C ALA A 125 5.96 10.01 7.14
N MET A 126 5.67 10.86 8.12
CA MET A 126 5.16 12.20 7.88
C MET A 126 5.71 13.19 8.93
N ILE A 127 5.98 14.41 8.47
CA ILE A 127 6.22 15.58 9.30
C ILE A 127 5.27 16.67 8.83
N TYR A 128 4.41 17.16 9.70
CA TYR A 128 3.33 18.06 9.32
C TYR A 128 3.02 19.10 10.40
N GLU A 129 2.45 20.21 10.00
CA GLU A 129 1.87 21.17 10.92
C GLU A 129 0.45 20.70 11.31
N PRO A 130 0.12 20.59 12.61
CA PRO A 130 -1.19 20.11 13.05
C PRO A 130 -2.38 20.98 12.61
N ALA A 131 -2.12 22.21 12.18
CA ALA A 131 -3.13 23.14 11.65
C ALA A 131 -3.34 23.02 10.13
N ALA A 132 -2.57 22.20 9.42
CA ALA A 132 -2.77 21.97 8.00
C ALA A 132 -4.06 21.16 7.79
N GLU A 133 -5.00 21.69 6.99
CA GLU A 133 -6.29 21.04 6.72
C GLU A 133 -6.15 19.78 5.86
N GLU A 134 -5.07 19.65 5.09
CA GLU A 134 -4.78 18.47 4.26
C GLU A 134 -3.29 18.11 4.34
N ILE A 135 -3.01 16.83 4.58
CA ILE A 135 -1.68 16.24 4.45
C ILE A 135 -1.59 15.71 3.03
N GLU A 136 -1.04 16.49 2.11
CA GLU A 136 -0.72 15.98 0.77
C GLU A 136 0.44 14.99 0.87
N ALA A 137 0.30 13.81 0.25
CA ALA A 137 1.44 12.90 0.08
C ALA A 137 2.54 13.62 -0.71
N GLN A 138 3.78 13.61 -0.19
CA GLN A 138 4.91 14.31 -0.81
C GLN A 138 5.29 13.74 -2.18
N VAL A 139 4.98 12.46 -2.40
CA VAL A 139 5.18 11.74 -3.66
C VAL A 139 3.92 10.96 -3.96
N ARG A 140 3.33 11.16 -5.13
CA ARG A 140 2.20 10.38 -5.60
C ARG A 140 2.44 9.97 -7.04
N TYR A 141 2.33 8.66 -7.28
CA TYR A 141 2.30 8.09 -8.62
C TYR A 141 0.86 7.89 -9.07
N GLU A 142 0.63 8.06 -10.36
CA GLU A 142 -0.67 7.89 -10.99
C GLU A 142 -0.57 6.92 -12.17
N TYR A 143 -1.69 6.24 -12.43
CA TYR A 143 -1.79 5.25 -13.49
C TYR A 143 -2.65 5.79 -14.61
N PHE A 144 -2.18 5.54 -15.83
CA PHE A 144 -2.83 5.98 -17.05
C PHE A 144 -3.03 4.80 -17.98
N PHE A 145 -4.18 4.77 -18.64
CA PHE A 145 -4.52 3.82 -19.70
C PHE A 145 -4.51 4.53 -21.06
N ALA A 146 -3.98 3.87 -22.08
CA ALA A 146 -4.08 4.39 -23.45
C ALA A 146 -5.50 4.17 -23.99
N ASP A 147 -6.23 5.25 -24.23
CA ASP A 147 -7.61 5.19 -24.70
C ASP A 147 -7.75 4.52 -26.07
N GLY A 148 -8.68 3.55 -26.13
CA GLY A 148 -9.04 2.88 -27.38
C GLY A 148 -7.93 2.06 -28.03
N PHE A 149 -6.81 1.84 -27.36
CA PHE A 149 -5.65 1.15 -27.91
C PHE A 149 -5.49 -0.24 -27.28
N TYR A 150 -5.91 -1.28 -28.00
CA TYR A 150 -5.95 -2.66 -27.49
C TYR A 150 -5.14 -3.61 -28.36
N PHE A 151 -4.40 -4.49 -27.70
CA PHE A 151 -3.67 -5.59 -28.32
C PHE A 151 -4.27 -6.95 -28.02
N SER A 152 -4.01 -7.89 -28.90
CA SER A 152 -4.04 -9.32 -28.63
C SER A 152 -2.62 -9.79 -28.36
N LYS A 153 -2.45 -10.88 -27.60
CA LYS A 153 -1.17 -11.54 -27.36
C LYS A 153 -1.16 -12.89 -28.06
N ASP A 154 -0.13 -13.19 -28.83
CA ASP A 154 0.00 -14.48 -29.50
C ASP A 154 0.72 -15.54 -28.63
N VAL A 155 0.79 -16.75 -29.11
CA VAL A 155 1.42 -17.89 -28.41
C VAL A 155 2.93 -17.70 -28.14
N ASN A 156 3.58 -16.77 -28.84
CA ASN A 156 4.99 -16.42 -28.62
C ASN A 156 5.15 -15.22 -27.68
N GLY A 157 4.05 -14.71 -27.11
CA GLY A 157 4.06 -13.55 -26.22
C GLY A 157 4.07 -12.20 -26.93
N SER A 158 4.01 -12.15 -28.27
CA SER A 158 4.03 -10.89 -29.02
C SER A 158 2.68 -10.22 -29.01
N TYR A 159 2.68 -8.91 -28.70
CA TYR A 159 1.46 -8.09 -28.76
C TYR A 159 1.20 -7.60 -30.19
N TYR A 160 -0.04 -7.70 -30.63
CA TYR A 160 -0.45 -7.27 -31.96
C TYR A 160 -1.88 -6.74 -32.00
N MET A 161 -2.18 -5.94 -33.00
CA MET A 161 -3.53 -5.57 -33.37
C MET A 161 -3.79 -5.86 -34.85
N VAL A 162 -5.06 -6.04 -35.22
CA VAL A 162 -5.46 -6.17 -36.61
C VAL A 162 -6.16 -4.87 -37.04
N ASN A 163 -5.61 -4.22 -38.08
CA ASN A 163 -6.21 -3.02 -38.65
C ASN A 163 -6.32 -3.19 -40.15
N ASP A 164 -7.50 -2.98 -40.71
CA ASP A 164 -7.83 -3.18 -42.15
C ASP A 164 -7.46 -4.61 -42.65
N GLY A 165 -7.63 -5.62 -41.81
CA GLY A 165 -7.29 -7.01 -42.13
C GLY A 165 -5.78 -7.33 -42.11
N GLU A 166 -4.94 -6.37 -41.79
CA GLU A 166 -3.50 -6.53 -41.68
C GLU A 166 -3.07 -6.61 -40.21
N ARG A 167 -2.18 -7.57 -39.88
CA ARG A 167 -1.60 -7.70 -38.54
C ARG A 167 -0.43 -6.73 -38.35
N TRP A 168 -0.50 -5.94 -37.28
CA TRP A 168 0.50 -4.99 -36.85
C TRP A 168 1.01 -5.40 -35.46
N THR A 169 2.28 -5.73 -35.36
CA THR A 169 2.92 -6.19 -34.12
C THR A 169 3.59 -5.01 -33.41
N LEU A 170 3.49 -4.95 -32.10
CA LEU A 170 4.17 -3.98 -31.26
C LEU A 170 5.69 -4.09 -31.46
N SER A 171 6.33 -2.98 -31.76
CA SER A 171 7.80 -2.89 -31.92
C SER A 171 8.43 -2.15 -30.74
N SER A 172 7.90 -0.99 -30.36
CA SER A 172 8.43 -0.19 -29.25
C SER A 172 7.44 0.89 -28.83
N PHE A 173 7.62 1.40 -27.61
CA PHE A 173 7.10 2.68 -27.16
C PHE A 173 8.20 3.74 -27.21
N SER A 174 7.83 5.02 -27.29
CA SER A 174 8.77 6.14 -27.20
C SER A 174 9.19 6.47 -25.76
N ASP A 175 8.46 5.95 -24.78
CA ASP A 175 8.67 6.14 -23.35
C ASP A 175 8.91 4.76 -22.71
N GLU A 176 9.97 4.62 -21.93
CA GLU A 176 10.37 3.37 -21.28
C GLU A 176 9.44 2.97 -20.11
N HIS A 177 8.70 3.91 -19.55
CA HIS A 177 7.74 3.64 -18.47
C HIS A 177 6.41 3.09 -18.98
N VAL A 178 6.17 3.09 -20.29
CA VAL A 178 4.99 2.48 -20.89
C VAL A 178 5.15 0.97 -20.98
N SER A 179 4.22 0.25 -20.39
CA SER A 179 4.10 -1.21 -20.44
C SER A 179 2.78 -1.66 -21.03
N VAL A 180 2.66 -2.93 -21.40
CA VAL A 180 1.39 -3.51 -21.85
C VAL A 180 0.88 -4.44 -20.76
N GLN A 181 -0.31 -4.14 -20.24
CA GLN A 181 -0.91 -4.89 -19.15
C GLN A 181 -2.22 -5.57 -19.59
N PRO A 182 -2.57 -6.74 -19.02
CA PRO A 182 -3.89 -7.30 -19.18
C PRO A 182 -4.92 -6.38 -18.55
N THR A 183 -5.97 -6.02 -19.30
CA THR A 183 -6.98 -5.05 -18.89
C THR A 183 -8.37 -5.64 -19.06
N LEU A 184 -9.21 -5.53 -18.05
CA LEU A 184 -10.60 -5.96 -18.06
C LEU A 184 -11.49 -4.79 -18.53
N LEU A 185 -12.20 -5.00 -19.63
CA LEU A 185 -13.17 -4.03 -20.16
C LEU A 185 -14.55 -4.18 -19.52
N GLN A 186 -15.37 -3.14 -19.62
CA GLN A 186 -16.75 -3.12 -19.08
C GLN A 186 -17.65 -4.23 -19.62
N ASP A 187 -17.35 -4.80 -20.79
CA ASP A 187 -18.07 -5.93 -21.38
C ASP A 187 -17.58 -7.31 -20.89
N GLY A 188 -16.65 -7.35 -19.95
CA GLY A 188 -16.10 -8.58 -19.35
C GLY A 188 -14.95 -9.21 -20.15
N ARG A 189 -14.51 -8.62 -21.26
CA ARG A 189 -13.37 -9.13 -22.03
C ARG A 189 -12.05 -8.65 -21.44
N ILE A 190 -11.05 -9.56 -21.43
CA ILE A 190 -9.67 -9.21 -21.11
C ILE A 190 -8.92 -8.94 -22.42
N VAL A 191 -8.31 -7.77 -22.51
CA VAL A 191 -7.45 -7.31 -23.60
C VAL A 191 -6.09 -6.95 -23.06
N TYR A 192 -5.15 -6.57 -23.94
CA TYR A 192 -3.84 -6.04 -23.54
C TYR A 192 -3.77 -4.57 -23.92
N GLN A 193 -3.55 -3.69 -22.96
CA GLN A 193 -3.59 -2.24 -23.16
C GLN A 193 -2.28 -1.61 -22.71
N PRO A 194 -1.74 -0.61 -23.45
CA PRO A 194 -0.65 0.18 -22.92
C PRO A 194 -1.08 0.93 -21.65
N THR A 195 -0.25 0.83 -20.65
CA THR A 195 -0.40 1.54 -19.37
C THR A 195 0.87 2.32 -19.07
N LEU A 196 0.73 3.39 -18.33
CA LEU A 196 1.83 4.21 -17.88
C LEU A 196 1.67 4.48 -16.38
N PHE A 197 2.79 4.39 -15.69
CA PHE A 197 2.92 4.74 -14.31
C PHE A 197 3.89 5.92 -14.18
N ALA A 198 3.42 7.07 -13.73
CA ALA A 198 4.20 8.29 -13.70
C ALA A 198 3.89 9.16 -12.48
N LEU A 199 4.84 9.99 -12.08
CA LEU A 199 4.60 11.04 -11.10
C LEU A 199 3.56 12.04 -11.65
N ARG A 200 2.61 12.44 -10.84
CA ARG A 200 1.47 13.32 -11.19
C ARG A 200 1.85 14.60 -11.95
N LYS A 201 3.09 15.07 -11.82
CA LYS A 201 3.54 16.34 -12.43
C LYS A 201 4.07 16.17 -13.86
N ASP A 202 4.22 14.94 -14.33
CA ASP A 202 4.84 14.69 -15.63
C ASP A 202 3.79 14.72 -16.74
N ALA A 203 3.97 15.61 -17.70
CA ALA A 203 3.11 15.66 -18.89
C ALA A 203 3.41 14.44 -19.76
N VAL A 204 2.46 13.50 -19.79
CA VAL A 204 2.64 12.24 -20.50
C VAL A 204 2.42 12.45 -22.00
N GLN A 205 3.51 12.40 -22.78
CA GLN A 205 3.44 12.38 -24.24
C GLN A 205 4.22 11.15 -24.73
N SER A 206 3.49 10.15 -25.18
CA SER A 206 4.14 8.95 -25.71
C SER A 206 3.48 8.45 -26.99
N SER A 207 4.22 7.66 -27.74
CA SER A 207 3.77 7.03 -28.97
C SER A 207 4.15 5.56 -29.02
N VAL A 208 3.38 4.79 -29.77
CA VAL A 208 3.64 3.38 -30.05
C VAL A 208 4.04 3.20 -31.51
N THR A 209 5.08 2.41 -31.74
CA THR A 209 5.52 1.98 -33.07
C THR A 209 5.10 0.55 -33.32
N LEU A 210 4.32 0.33 -34.36
CA LEU A 210 3.88 -0.98 -34.83
C LEU A 210 4.56 -1.33 -36.15
N LYS A 211 4.84 -2.61 -36.41
CA LYS A 211 5.37 -3.11 -37.66
C LYS A 211 4.53 -4.24 -38.22
N ASN A 212 4.34 -4.26 -39.54
CA ASN A 212 3.71 -5.39 -40.21
C ASN A 212 4.76 -6.42 -40.67
N SER A 213 4.30 -7.51 -41.30
CA SER A 213 5.15 -8.57 -41.78
C SER A 213 6.12 -8.15 -42.90
N SER A 214 5.82 -7.06 -43.63
CA SER A 214 6.73 -6.48 -44.63
C SER A 214 7.76 -5.51 -44.05
N GLY A 215 7.76 -5.27 -42.76
CA GLY A 215 8.64 -4.33 -42.05
C GLY A 215 8.22 -2.87 -42.15
N LYS A 216 7.03 -2.58 -42.73
CA LYS A 216 6.45 -1.24 -42.72
C LYS A 216 6.11 -0.83 -41.32
N ALA A 217 6.50 0.36 -40.91
CA ALA A 217 6.16 0.91 -39.56
C ALA A 217 5.02 1.89 -39.65
N LYS A 218 4.21 1.89 -38.59
CA LYS A 218 3.22 2.92 -38.25
C LYS A 218 3.48 3.44 -36.84
N ILE A 219 3.38 4.74 -36.65
CA ILE A 219 3.53 5.39 -35.34
C ILE A 219 2.19 6.00 -34.98
N TYR A 220 1.70 5.71 -33.76
CA TYR A 220 0.49 6.27 -33.22
C TYR A 220 0.83 7.03 -31.94
N ARG A 221 0.29 8.21 -31.77
CA ARG A 221 0.27 8.91 -30.47
C ARG A 221 -0.70 8.16 -29.56
N LEU A 222 -0.32 7.99 -28.30
CA LEU A 222 -1.20 7.47 -27.26
C LEU A 222 -1.89 8.64 -26.55
N ASP A 223 -3.20 8.56 -26.46
CA ASP A 223 -4.01 9.45 -25.62
C ASP A 223 -4.27 8.72 -24.30
N TRP A 224 -4.05 9.40 -23.19
CA TRP A 224 -4.05 8.81 -21.87
C TRP A 224 -5.23 9.27 -21.05
N THR A 225 -5.89 8.32 -20.37
CA THR A 225 -6.87 8.58 -19.32
C THR A 225 -6.29 8.12 -17.99
N GLU A 226 -6.33 9.01 -17.00
CA GLU A 226 -5.92 8.73 -15.63
C GLU A 226 -6.92 7.79 -14.96
N SER A 227 -6.41 6.74 -14.29
CA SER A 227 -7.22 5.86 -13.45
C SER A 227 -7.70 6.63 -12.21
N GLN A 228 -8.99 6.51 -11.91
CA GLN A 228 -9.57 7.18 -10.76
C GLN A 228 -9.97 6.16 -9.68
N PRO A 229 -9.65 6.40 -8.40
CA PRO A 229 -10.10 5.56 -7.31
C PRO A 229 -11.62 5.58 -7.19
N LEU A 230 -12.17 4.63 -6.43
CA LEU A 230 -13.59 4.65 -6.11
C LEU A 230 -13.92 5.86 -5.24
N ASP A 231 -14.95 6.62 -5.63
CA ASP A 231 -15.45 7.75 -4.84
C ASP A 231 -16.23 7.24 -3.63
N VAL A 232 -15.58 7.22 -2.48
CA VAL A 232 -16.13 6.75 -1.19
C VAL A 232 -15.60 7.59 -0.03
N ASP A 233 -16.35 7.63 1.06
CA ASP A 233 -15.90 8.23 2.32
C ASP A 233 -14.77 7.37 2.92
N LEU A 234 -13.54 7.84 2.82
CA LEU A 234 -12.36 7.17 3.37
C LEU A 234 -12.42 7.13 4.91
N GLY A 235 -11.94 6.03 5.48
CA GLY A 235 -11.91 5.83 6.93
C GLY A 235 -13.26 5.42 7.56
N THR A 236 -14.34 5.36 6.78
CA THR A 236 -15.60 4.74 7.23
C THR A 236 -15.51 3.22 7.14
N LEU A 237 -16.26 2.49 7.96
CA LEU A 237 -16.23 1.03 7.89
C LEU A 237 -16.90 0.49 6.62
N ASP A 238 -18.07 1.00 6.26
CA ASP A 238 -18.95 0.58 5.15
C ASP A 238 -18.88 -0.93 4.83
N TYR A 239 -19.18 -1.74 5.86
CA TYR A 239 -19.20 -3.20 5.70
C TYR A 239 -20.48 -3.68 5.03
N ARG A 240 -20.35 -4.41 3.92
CA ARG A 240 -21.47 -5.08 3.23
C ARG A 240 -21.17 -6.55 2.98
N LEU A 241 -22.17 -7.39 3.14
CA LEU A 241 -22.17 -8.77 2.68
C LEU A 241 -23.48 -9.04 1.93
N ILE A 242 -23.38 -9.36 0.66
CA ILE A 242 -24.52 -9.69 -0.21
C ILE A 242 -24.29 -11.09 -0.77
N GLN A 243 -25.30 -11.96 -0.68
CA GLN A 243 -25.27 -13.30 -1.24
C GLN A 243 -26.46 -13.50 -2.15
N GLU A 244 -26.22 -13.96 -3.38
CA GLU A 244 -27.25 -14.18 -4.38
C GLU A 244 -26.87 -15.32 -5.35
N ASP A 245 -27.64 -16.38 -5.41
CA ASP A 245 -27.50 -17.54 -6.33
C ASP A 245 -26.05 -18.00 -6.58
N GLY A 246 -25.29 -18.14 -5.49
CA GLY A 246 -23.89 -18.59 -5.53
C GLY A 246 -22.86 -17.46 -5.74
N LEU A 247 -23.25 -16.21 -5.91
CA LEU A 247 -22.37 -15.07 -5.87
C LEU A 247 -22.35 -14.48 -4.47
N THR A 248 -21.15 -14.31 -3.89
CA THR A 248 -20.96 -13.55 -2.66
C THR A 248 -20.17 -12.28 -2.98
N TYR A 249 -20.73 -11.14 -2.62
CA TYR A 249 -20.02 -9.86 -2.59
C TYR A 249 -19.75 -9.46 -1.14
N VAL A 250 -18.52 -9.13 -0.83
CA VAL A 250 -18.11 -8.59 0.47
C VAL A 250 -17.31 -7.32 0.24
N SER A 251 -17.64 -6.24 0.94
CA SER A 251 -16.87 -5.00 0.94
C SER A 251 -16.58 -4.52 2.34
N LEU A 252 -15.43 -3.91 2.51
CA LEU A 252 -15.00 -3.29 3.75
C LEU A 252 -14.01 -2.17 3.45
N ARG A 253 -14.25 -0.96 3.97
CA ARG A 253 -13.43 0.23 3.69
C ARG A 253 -12.42 0.56 4.78
N SER A 254 -12.45 -0.16 5.91
CA SER A 254 -11.53 0.06 7.02
C SER A 254 -11.37 -1.18 7.88
N PHE A 255 -10.15 -1.43 8.33
CA PHE A 255 -9.79 -2.43 9.33
C PHE A 255 -9.42 -1.81 10.68
N VAL A 256 -9.73 -0.54 10.89
CA VAL A 256 -9.41 0.18 12.14
C VAL A 256 -10.23 -0.37 13.28
N SER A 257 -9.56 -0.88 14.32
CA SER A 257 -10.14 -1.38 15.55
C SER A 257 -10.67 -0.25 16.46
N GLY A 258 -11.46 -0.60 17.47
CA GLY A 258 -12.05 0.33 18.42
C GLY A 258 -13.56 0.46 18.24
N THR A 259 -14.06 1.57 17.75
CA THR A 259 -15.51 1.84 17.62
C THR A 259 -16.26 0.76 16.82
N TYR A 260 -15.61 0.13 15.88
CA TYR A 260 -16.21 -0.82 14.93
C TYR A 260 -15.93 -2.30 15.25
N ASP A 261 -15.32 -2.63 16.39
CA ASP A 261 -14.88 -4.00 16.72
C ASP A 261 -16.00 -5.05 16.60
N ASN A 262 -17.23 -4.73 16.97
CA ASN A 262 -18.37 -5.64 16.86
C ASN A 262 -18.70 -5.96 15.38
N MET A 263 -18.59 -4.97 14.48
CA MET A 263 -18.83 -5.17 13.05
C MET A 263 -17.65 -5.89 12.39
N LEU A 264 -16.43 -5.57 12.76
CA LEU A 264 -15.22 -6.27 12.32
C LEU A 264 -15.22 -7.73 12.77
N ALA A 265 -15.65 -8.02 14.02
CA ALA A 265 -15.83 -9.39 14.49
C ALA A 265 -16.96 -10.12 13.74
N ARG A 266 -18.03 -9.41 13.34
CA ARG A 266 -19.06 -9.97 12.46
C ARG A 266 -18.50 -10.28 11.08
N TYR A 267 -17.83 -9.32 10.43
CA TYR A 267 -17.14 -9.49 9.16
C TYR A 267 -16.24 -10.72 9.19
N ALA A 268 -15.35 -10.83 10.18
CA ALA A 268 -14.41 -11.95 10.31
C ALA A 268 -15.12 -13.32 10.36
N ARG A 269 -16.22 -13.45 11.11
CA ARG A 269 -17.01 -14.69 11.18
C ARG A 269 -17.77 -15.00 9.89
N GLU A 270 -18.16 -13.97 9.16
CA GLU A 270 -18.98 -14.13 7.95
C GLU A 270 -18.18 -14.65 6.74
N GLY A 271 -16.85 -14.76 6.83
CA GLY A 271 -16.05 -15.49 5.85
C GLY A 271 -16.57 -16.94 5.62
N ALA A 272 -17.06 -17.60 6.67
CA ALA A 272 -17.67 -18.93 6.56
C ALA A 272 -18.87 -18.98 5.61
N LYS A 273 -19.60 -17.87 5.43
CA LYS A 273 -20.76 -17.82 4.53
C LYS A 273 -20.35 -17.87 3.05
N ALA A 274 -19.14 -17.50 2.72
CA ALA A 274 -18.62 -17.52 1.35
C ALA A 274 -18.19 -18.91 0.87
N ARG A 275 -18.06 -19.92 1.76
CA ARG A 275 -17.59 -21.28 1.42
C ARG A 275 -18.45 -22.00 0.39
N GLY A 276 -19.71 -21.71 0.29
CA GLY A 276 -20.64 -22.35 -0.64
C GLY A 276 -20.85 -21.58 -1.93
N SER A 277 -20.08 -20.52 -2.15
CA SER A 277 -20.23 -19.68 -3.32
C SER A 277 -19.64 -20.34 -4.57
N LYS A 278 -20.17 -19.98 -5.73
CA LYS A 278 -19.57 -20.27 -7.04
C LYS A 278 -18.46 -19.25 -7.36
N ALA A 279 -18.58 -18.03 -6.82
CA ALA A 279 -17.58 -16.98 -6.88
C ALA A 279 -17.74 -16.00 -5.71
N VAL A 280 -16.62 -15.37 -5.31
CA VAL A 280 -16.58 -14.30 -4.31
C VAL A 280 -15.98 -13.05 -4.96
N ILE A 281 -16.64 -11.91 -4.81
CA ILE A 281 -16.08 -10.60 -5.07
C ILE A 281 -15.72 -9.99 -3.71
N TYR A 282 -14.43 -9.73 -3.50
CA TYR A 282 -13.90 -9.15 -2.27
C TYR A 282 -13.42 -7.74 -2.57
N ASP A 283 -14.23 -6.74 -2.19
CA ASP A 283 -14.03 -5.35 -2.59
C ASP A 283 -13.29 -4.56 -1.50
N LEU A 284 -12.01 -4.29 -1.75
CA LEU A 284 -11.10 -3.51 -0.91
C LEU A 284 -10.85 -2.10 -1.45
N ARG A 285 -11.51 -1.67 -2.52
CA ARG A 285 -11.37 -0.30 -3.01
C ARG A 285 -11.73 0.69 -1.90
N GLY A 286 -10.93 1.73 -1.69
CA GLY A 286 -11.11 2.69 -0.60
C GLY A 286 -10.79 2.16 0.80
N ASN A 287 -10.18 0.98 0.94
CA ASN A 287 -9.79 0.45 2.26
C ASN A 287 -8.45 1.01 2.71
N VAL A 288 -8.49 1.99 3.59
CA VAL A 288 -7.29 2.69 4.09
C VAL A 288 -6.46 1.90 5.10
N GLY A 289 -6.84 0.66 5.42
CA GLY A 289 -6.09 -0.21 6.34
C GLY A 289 -6.64 -0.23 7.77
N GLY A 290 -5.76 -0.54 8.73
CA GLY A 290 -6.05 -0.70 10.16
C GLY A 290 -5.29 -1.88 10.76
N SER A 291 -5.96 -3.01 11.07
CA SER A 291 -5.35 -4.20 11.64
C SER A 291 -5.46 -5.43 10.75
N ASP A 292 -4.34 -6.02 10.37
CA ASP A 292 -4.23 -7.27 9.60
C ASP A 292 -4.91 -8.47 10.27
N SER A 293 -5.19 -8.38 11.56
CA SER A 293 -5.87 -9.45 12.28
C SER A 293 -7.28 -9.72 11.74
N TRP A 294 -7.94 -8.71 11.17
CA TRP A 294 -9.32 -8.83 10.68
C TRP A 294 -9.41 -9.60 9.35
N PRO A 295 -8.68 -9.23 8.28
CA PRO A 295 -8.68 -10.02 7.05
C PRO A 295 -8.14 -11.44 7.30
N ARG A 296 -7.13 -11.62 8.15
CA ARG A 296 -6.63 -12.93 8.55
C ARG A 296 -7.73 -13.82 9.14
N LYS A 297 -8.52 -13.30 10.09
CA LYS A 297 -9.67 -14.01 10.69
C LYS A 297 -10.77 -14.31 9.68
N TRP A 298 -11.01 -13.41 8.72
CA TRP A 298 -11.97 -13.66 7.65
C TRP A 298 -11.53 -14.84 6.77
N ILE A 299 -10.26 -14.86 6.35
CA ILE A 299 -9.70 -15.95 5.55
C ILE A 299 -9.70 -17.27 6.33
N GLN A 300 -9.32 -17.27 7.62
CA GLN A 300 -9.45 -18.44 8.49
C GLN A 300 -10.89 -18.97 8.53
N SER A 301 -11.85 -18.07 8.70
CA SER A 301 -13.27 -18.39 8.69
C SER A 301 -13.72 -18.93 7.34
N PHE A 302 -13.25 -18.36 6.23
CA PHE A 302 -13.51 -18.83 4.87
C PHE A 302 -12.94 -20.23 4.63
N LEU A 303 -11.68 -20.46 4.96
CA LEU A 303 -11.03 -21.78 4.80
C LEU A 303 -11.51 -22.83 5.82
N GLY A 304 -12.07 -22.40 6.96
CA GLY A 304 -12.43 -23.29 8.07
C GLY A 304 -11.23 -23.82 8.84
N THR A 305 -10.15 -23.09 8.87
CA THR A 305 -8.92 -23.43 9.58
C THR A 305 -8.73 -22.59 10.83
N GLN A 306 -7.95 -23.11 11.78
CA GLN A 306 -7.44 -22.36 12.94
C GLN A 306 -5.95 -22.02 12.77
N ASN A 307 -5.33 -22.46 11.66
CA ASN A 307 -3.94 -22.13 11.38
C ASN A 307 -3.79 -20.64 11.12
N SER A 308 -2.64 -20.07 11.47
CA SER A 308 -2.33 -18.69 11.11
C SER A 308 -2.20 -18.58 9.60
N ILE A 309 -2.82 -17.54 9.03
CA ILE A 309 -2.67 -17.19 7.62
C ILE A 309 -1.56 -16.15 7.57
N GLU A 310 -0.44 -16.51 6.97
CA GLU A 310 0.74 -15.65 6.88
C GLU A 310 1.16 -15.52 5.42
N ASN A 311 1.62 -14.33 5.02
CA ASN A 311 2.39 -14.14 3.81
C ASN A 311 3.88 -14.25 4.10
N SER A 312 4.70 -14.49 3.08
CA SER A 312 6.15 -14.51 3.19
C SER A 312 6.71 -13.10 3.31
N MET A 313 7.49 -12.87 4.36
CA MET A 313 8.10 -11.56 4.62
C MET A 313 9.28 -11.67 5.61
N LEU A 314 10.16 -10.70 5.59
CA LEU A 314 11.04 -10.38 6.71
C LEU A 314 10.35 -9.30 7.57
N TYR A 315 10.11 -9.64 8.82
CA TYR A 315 9.54 -8.77 9.84
C TYR A 315 10.63 -8.32 10.79
N ALA A 316 10.77 -7.03 11.06
CA ALA A 316 11.72 -6.53 12.02
C ALA A 316 11.11 -5.40 12.88
N GLN A 317 11.05 -5.64 14.19
CA GLN A 317 10.48 -4.75 15.19
C GLN A 317 11.59 -4.16 16.06
N LYS A 318 11.70 -2.84 16.08
CA LYS A 318 12.62 -2.14 16.95
C LYS A 318 12.03 -2.01 18.36
N ASN A 319 12.74 -2.46 19.37
CA ASN A 319 12.35 -2.36 20.77
C ASN A 319 12.73 -0.99 21.33
N SER A 320 11.74 -0.16 21.64
CA SER A 320 11.94 1.19 22.15
C SER A 320 10.98 1.54 23.27
N ALA A 321 11.39 2.49 24.12
CA ALA A 321 10.54 3.00 25.19
C ALA A 321 9.22 3.63 24.65
N LEU A 322 9.27 4.28 23.49
CA LEU A 322 8.08 4.85 22.84
C LEU A 322 7.09 3.75 22.43
N PHE A 323 7.55 2.73 21.70
CA PHE A 323 6.71 1.62 21.27
C PHE A 323 6.08 0.87 22.46
N ALA A 324 6.88 0.59 23.50
CA ALA A 324 6.39 -0.08 24.70
C ALA A 324 5.29 0.73 25.41
N ALA A 325 5.49 2.05 25.53
CA ALA A 325 4.49 2.94 26.17
C ALA A 325 3.18 3.00 25.37
N GLU A 326 3.24 3.10 24.04
CA GLU A 326 2.04 3.11 23.17
C GLU A 326 1.23 1.81 23.26
N ASN A 327 1.92 0.69 23.40
CA ASN A 327 1.28 -0.63 23.46
C ASN A 327 0.99 -1.10 24.90
N SER A 328 1.27 -0.27 25.91
CA SER A 328 1.16 -0.65 27.33
C SER A 328 1.94 -1.92 27.68
N GLU A 329 3.09 -2.08 27.06
CA GLU A 329 4.02 -3.18 27.24
C GLU A 329 5.13 -2.80 28.23
N SER A 330 5.72 -3.80 28.89
CA SER A 330 6.90 -3.62 29.72
C SER A 330 8.15 -3.89 28.91
N LEU A 331 9.02 -2.93 28.77
CA LEU A 331 10.33 -3.09 28.13
C LEU A 331 11.39 -3.24 29.21
N LEU A 332 12.21 -4.30 29.12
CA LEU A 332 13.36 -4.46 29.98
C LEU A 332 14.50 -3.54 29.47
N PRO A 333 15.29 -2.93 30.36
CA PRO A 333 16.40 -2.05 29.93
C PRO A 333 17.41 -2.72 28.99
N GLU A 334 17.64 -4.03 29.16
CA GLU A 334 18.53 -4.82 28.30
C GLU A 334 17.98 -5.10 26.90
N ASP A 335 16.65 -4.97 26.70
CA ASP A 335 15.98 -5.19 25.42
C ASP A 335 15.86 -3.89 24.61
N GLU A 336 16.00 -2.73 25.25
CA GLU A 336 15.91 -1.45 24.58
C GLU A 336 17.05 -1.27 23.56
N GLY A 337 16.73 -0.85 22.34
CA GLY A 337 17.67 -0.76 21.24
C GLY A 337 17.97 -2.06 20.51
N THR A 338 17.34 -3.18 20.94
CA THR A 338 17.43 -4.45 20.17
C THR A 338 16.41 -4.48 19.04
N CYS A 339 16.68 -5.27 18.02
CA CYS A 339 15.78 -5.53 16.92
C CYS A 339 15.29 -6.98 16.94
N PHE A 340 13.99 -7.18 17.14
CA PHE A 340 13.40 -8.50 16.98
C PHE A 340 13.10 -8.74 15.48
N ALA A 341 13.93 -9.55 14.83
CA ALA A 341 13.75 -9.87 13.41
C ALA A 341 13.32 -11.33 13.23
N ARG A 342 12.45 -11.56 12.25
CA ARG A 342 11.93 -12.89 11.91
C ARG A 342 11.63 -13.02 10.43
N GLU A 343 12.20 -14.07 9.80
CA GLU A 343 11.72 -14.55 8.50
C GLU A 343 10.39 -15.28 8.69
N VAL A 344 9.36 -14.81 8.03
CA VAL A 344 8.02 -15.41 8.03
C VAL A 344 7.86 -16.16 6.73
N HIS A 345 7.60 -17.46 6.80
CA HIS A 345 7.31 -18.29 5.64
C HIS A 345 5.80 -18.45 5.51
N GLY A 346 5.25 -17.93 4.44
CA GLY A 346 3.84 -18.03 4.11
C GLY A 346 3.43 -19.49 3.83
N THR A 347 2.14 -19.74 3.94
CA THR A 347 1.57 -21.04 3.65
C THR A 347 0.56 -20.92 2.53
N TRP A 348 0.72 -21.77 1.48
CA TRP A 348 -0.24 -21.86 0.40
C TRP A 348 -1.46 -22.68 0.81
N TYR A 349 -2.65 -22.21 0.42
CA TYR A 349 -3.92 -22.88 0.71
C TYR A 349 -4.65 -23.21 -0.59
N GLU A 350 -5.02 -24.48 -0.75
CA GLU A 350 -5.90 -24.92 -1.85
C GLU A 350 -7.29 -24.32 -1.67
N ASN A 351 -7.84 -23.80 -2.74
CA ASN A 351 -9.15 -23.19 -2.81
C ASN A 351 -9.75 -23.35 -4.21
N ASP A 352 -10.94 -23.95 -4.32
CA ASP A 352 -11.64 -24.15 -5.59
C ASP A 352 -12.56 -22.97 -5.97
N ILE A 353 -12.81 -22.04 -5.05
CA ILE A 353 -13.75 -20.94 -5.24
C ILE A 353 -13.02 -19.74 -5.83
N PRO A 354 -13.37 -19.25 -7.03
CA PRO A 354 -12.81 -18.00 -7.54
C PRO A 354 -13.07 -16.84 -6.58
N ILE A 355 -12.00 -16.17 -6.16
CA ILE A 355 -12.06 -14.93 -5.37
C ILE A 355 -11.50 -13.81 -6.23
N ILE A 356 -12.33 -12.83 -6.56
CA ILE A 356 -11.90 -11.65 -7.30
C ILE A 356 -11.83 -10.48 -6.33
N VAL A 357 -10.62 -9.97 -6.13
CA VAL A 357 -10.31 -8.88 -5.20
C VAL A 357 -10.29 -7.58 -5.99
N LEU A 358 -11.15 -6.63 -5.61
CA LEU A 358 -11.15 -5.30 -6.23
C LEU A 358 -10.29 -4.36 -5.39
N VAL A 359 -9.37 -3.66 -6.07
CA VAL A 359 -8.41 -2.73 -5.44
C VAL A 359 -8.35 -1.40 -6.19
N ASP A 360 -7.91 -0.36 -5.48
CA ASP A 360 -7.62 0.96 -6.03
C ASP A 360 -6.44 1.61 -5.26
N ASP A 361 -6.05 2.81 -5.64
CA ASP A 361 -4.95 3.56 -5.02
C ASP A 361 -5.29 4.15 -3.64
N HIS A 362 -6.50 3.92 -3.13
CA HIS A 362 -6.88 4.14 -1.73
C HIS A 362 -6.78 2.87 -0.87
N CYS A 363 -6.56 1.69 -1.50
CA CYS A 363 -6.32 0.45 -0.76
C CYS A 363 -4.91 0.44 -0.19
N GLY A 364 -4.75 0.78 1.10
CA GLY A 364 -3.44 0.97 1.72
C GLY A 364 -3.24 0.21 3.04
N SER A 365 -1.98 0.09 3.47
CA SER A 365 -1.58 -0.48 4.76
C SER A 365 -2.18 -1.89 4.95
N SER A 366 -2.96 -2.15 6.01
CA SER A 366 -3.64 -3.46 6.20
C SER A 366 -4.65 -3.80 5.09
N GLY A 367 -5.08 -2.86 4.25
CA GLY A 367 -5.80 -3.15 3.01
C GLY A 367 -4.91 -3.91 2.03
N GLU A 368 -3.68 -3.47 1.86
CA GLU A 368 -2.65 -4.18 1.08
C GLU A 368 -2.22 -5.49 1.75
N GLY A 369 -2.11 -5.49 3.09
CA GLY A 369 -1.92 -6.71 3.87
C GLY A 369 -3.00 -7.76 3.58
N ALA A 370 -4.26 -7.35 3.44
CA ALA A 370 -5.36 -8.24 3.06
C ALA A 370 -5.18 -8.80 1.63
N VAL A 371 -4.73 -7.98 0.67
CA VAL A 371 -4.39 -8.42 -0.69
C VAL A 371 -3.30 -9.49 -0.63
N GLN A 372 -2.21 -9.23 0.10
CA GLN A 372 -1.11 -10.18 0.25
C GLN A 372 -1.54 -11.49 0.92
N LEU A 373 -2.40 -11.43 1.94
CA LEU A 373 -2.95 -12.62 2.57
C LEU A 373 -3.88 -13.41 1.63
N LEU A 374 -4.70 -12.75 0.82
CA LEU A 374 -5.57 -13.43 -0.16
C LEU A 374 -4.75 -14.09 -1.27
N LYS A 375 -3.62 -13.52 -1.69
CA LYS A 375 -2.69 -14.12 -2.66
C LYS A 375 -2.08 -15.44 -2.18
N THR A 376 -2.22 -15.82 -0.90
CA THR A 376 -1.80 -17.15 -0.40
C THR A 376 -2.79 -18.28 -0.75
N LEU A 377 -3.90 -17.97 -1.40
CA LEU A 377 -4.94 -18.93 -1.78
C LEU A 377 -4.93 -19.19 -3.29
N ASP A 378 -5.27 -20.42 -3.69
CA ASP A 378 -5.59 -20.72 -5.09
C ASP A 378 -6.80 -19.91 -5.59
N ASN A 379 -6.86 -19.69 -6.91
CA ASN A 379 -8.00 -19.06 -7.60
C ASN A 379 -8.34 -17.64 -7.12
N VAL A 380 -7.33 -16.87 -6.74
CA VAL A 380 -7.46 -15.44 -6.45
C VAL A 380 -7.02 -14.62 -7.67
N LEU A 381 -7.77 -13.57 -7.99
CA LEU A 381 -7.48 -12.61 -9.05
C LEU A 381 -7.64 -11.19 -8.52
N ILE A 382 -6.59 -10.41 -8.61
CA ILE A 382 -6.59 -9.01 -8.20
C ILE A 382 -6.96 -8.15 -9.41
N VAL A 383 -8.00 -7.32 -9.28
CA VAL A 383 -8.54 -6.48 -10.37
C VAL A 383 -8.69 -5.05 -9.91
N GLY A 384 -8.27 -4.09 -10.72
CA GLY A 384 -8.38 -2.66 -10.45
C GLY A 384 -7.17 -1.88 -10.92
N SER A 385 -6.72 -0.91 -10.13
CA SER A 385 -5.46 -0.20 -10.29
C SER A 385 -4.44 -0.65 -9.23
N ASN A 386 -3.27 -0.05 -9.20
CA ASN A 386 -2.35 -0.29 -8.09
C ASN A 386 -2.98 0.10 -6.75
N THR A 387 -2.51 -0.55 -5.70
CA THR A 387 -2.80 -0.16 -4.32
C THR A 387 -2.05 1.12 -3.93
N ALA A 388 -2.27 1.64 -2.73
CA ALA A 388 -1.73 2.93 -2.30
C ALA A 388 -0.21 2.95 -2.06
N GLY A 389 0.38 1.82 -1.65
CA GLY A 389 1.81 1.73 -1.32
C GLY A 389 2.12 2.27 0.07
N TYR A 390 1.66 1.57 1.10
CA TYR A 390 1.93 1.84 2.52
C TYR A 390 2.39 0.54 3.19
N GLN A 391 3.55 0.00 2.79
CA GLN A 391 3.96 -1.34 3.21
C GLN A 391 5.30 -1.42 3.90
N LEU A 392 6.21 -0.45 3.69
CA LEU A 392 7.57 -0.54 4.23
C LEU A 392 7.58 -0.60 5.76
N CYS A 393 6.80 0.26 6.40
CA CYS A 393 6.71 0.32 7.85
C CYS A 393 5.28 0.16 8.36
N GLY A 394 5.14 -0.37 9.58
CA GLY A 394 3.86 -0.49 10.28
C GLY A 394 4.02 -0.29 11.79
N ASN A 395 2.95 -0.57 12.54
CA ASN A 395 2.86 -0.23 13.97
C ASN A 395 3.17 1.26 14.18
N ILE A 396 2.21 2.08 13.73
CA ILE A 396 2.41 3.52 13.53
C ILE A 396 2.34 4.27 14.85
N SER A 397 3.42 5.00 15.16
CA SER A 397 3.47 6.03 16.19
C SER A 397 3.07 7.38 15.60
N THR A 398 2.27 8.15 16.34
CA THR A 398 1.88 9.52 15.97
C THR A 398 1.96 10.41 17.20
N PHE A 399 2.74 11.47 17.14
CA PHE A 399 2.93 12.39 18.26
C PHE A 399 3.20 13.81 17.76
N THR A 400 3.31 14.75 18.70
CA THR A 400 3.69 16.14 18.41
C THR A 400 4.90 16.55 19.23
N LEU A 401 5.77 17.36 18.65
CA LEU A 401 6.95 17.90 19.34
C LEU A 401 6.54 18.91 20.43
N PRO A 402 7.18 18.89 21.62
CA PRO A 402 6.67 19.58 22.80
C PRO A 402 6.55 21.10 22.70
N TYR A 403 7.47 21.77 22.03
CA TYR A 403 7.49 23.23 21.95
C TYR A 403 6.85 23.77 20.67
N THR A 404 7.08 23.13 19.55
CA THR A 404 6.58 23.59 18.25
C THR A 404 5.18 23.08 17.93
N GLY A 405 4.81 21.92 18.48
CA GLY A 405 3.60 21.20 18.11
C GLY A 405 3.67 20.59 16.71
N ILE A 406 4.86 20.55 16.08
CA ILE A 406 5.01 19.83 14.79
C ILE A 406 4.63 18.38 14.98
N GLY A 407 3.71 17.90 14.12
CA GLY A 407 3.28 16.51 14.09
C GLY A 407 4.32 15.62 13.42
N VAL A 408 4.52 14.44 13.99
CA VAL A 408 5.44 13.41 13.49
C VAL A 408 4.71 12.09 13.48
N ARG A 409 4.88 11.33 12.40
CA ARG A 409 4.32 9.99 12.24
C ARG A 409 5.36 9.10 11.58
N PHE A 410 5.53 7.88 12.06
CA PHE A 410 6.35 6.84 11.46
C PHE A 410 5.97 5.45 11.99
N GLY A 411 6.45 4.38 11.33
CA GLY A 411 6.28 3.01 11.80
C GLY A 411 7.47 2.51 12.61
N SER A 412 7.21 1.76 13.68
CA SER A 412 8.25 1.12 14.52
C SER A 412 8.69 -0.24 14.00
N THR A 413 8.03 -0.77 12.98
CA THR A 413 8.25 -2.11 12.41
C THR A 413 8.54 -2.01 10.93
N LEU A 414 9.64 -2.61 10.50
CA LEU A 414 10.00 -2.78 9.08
C LEU A 414 9.39 -4.07 8.54
N PHE A 415 8.78 -4.00 7.35
CA PHE A 415 8.25 -5.14 6.61
C PHE A 415 8.87 -5.19 5.22
N LEU A 416 9.51 -6.30 4.87
CA LEU A 416 10.03 -6.55 3.54
C LEU A 416 9.36 -7.79 2.96
N TYR A 417 8.76 -7.65 1.79
CA TYR A 417 8.03 -8.71 1.08
C TYR A 417 8.78 -9.12 -0.19
N GLY A 418 8.54 -10.32 -0.69
CA GLY A 418 9.08 -10.80 -1.95
C GLY A 418 10.60 -10.71 -2.01
N ASP A 419 11.12 -9.94 -2.95
CA ASP A 419 12.56 -9.67 -3.12
C ASP A 419 13.09 -8.52 -2.23
N GLY A 420 12.26 -7.98 -1.36
CA GLY A 420 12.58 -6.83 -0.51
C GLY A 420 12.44 -5.48 -1.21
N GLU A 421 11.85 -5.45 -2.41
CA GLU A 421 11.60 -4.19 -3.11
C GLU A 421 10.60 -3.32 -2.33
N ASN A 422 10.98 -2.06 -2.13
CA ASN A 422 10.09 -1.09 -1.50
C ASN A 422 9.01 -0.65 -2.51
N VAL A 423 7.75 -0.90 -2.16
CA VAL A 423 6.58 -0.53 -2.99
C VAL A 423 5.87 0.74 -2.50
N ASP A 424 6.38 1.41 -1.48
CA ASP A 424 5.76 2.60 -0.93
C ASP A 424 5.61 3.70 -1.98
N HIS A 425 4.49 4.39 -1.92
CA HIS A 425 3.98 5.34 -2.91
C HIS A 425 3.60 4.76 -4.29
N ARG A 426 4.01 3.52 -4.62
CA ARG A 426 3.66 2.84 -5.87
C ARG A 426 2.52 1.84 -5.74
N GLY A 427 2.50 1.14 -4.61
CA GLY A 427 1.60 0.04 -4.34
C GLY A 427 1.87 -1.24 -5.15
N TYR A 428 1.05 -2.24 -4.91
CA TYR A 428 1.06 -3.50 -5.64
C TYR A 428 0.22 -3.39 -6.90
N ALA A 429 0.77 -3.84 -8.03
CA ALA A 429 0.03 -3.91 -9.27
C ALA A 429 -1.06 -5.01 -9.21
N PRO A 430 -2.24 -4.80 -9.83
CA PRO A 430 -3.24 -5.84 -9.97
C PRO A 430 -2.80 -6.88 -10.99
N ASP A 431 -3.38 -8.09 -10.92
CA ASP A 431 -3.19 -9.12 -11.94
C ASP A 431 -3.84 -8.72 -13.28
N VAL A 432 -4.97 -8.01 -13.20
CA VAL A 432 -5.71 -7.49 -14.35
C VAL A 432 -6.14 -6.06 -14.08
N TRP A 433 -5.67 -5.16 -14.92
CA TRP A 433 -6.01 -3.74 -14.83
C TRP A 433 -7.46 -3.46 -15.16
N CYS A 434 -8.08 -2.55 -14.44
CA CYS A 434 -9.43 -2.04 -14.70
C CYS A 434 -9.57 -0.69 -14.03
N ASP A 435 -10.27 0.27 -14.65
CA ASP A 435 -10.62 1.48 -13.93
C ASP A 435 -11.40 1.09 -12.66
N PRO A 436 -10.96 1.51 -11.46
CA PRO A 436 -11.60 1.11 -10.22
C PRO A 436 -13.08 1.46 -10.13
N GLN A 437 -13.52 2.55 -10.76
CA GLN A 437 -14.95 2.91 -10.80
C GLN A 437 -15.77 1.89 -11.59
N ASP A 438 -15.20 1.30 -12.62
CA ASP A 438 -15.85 0.31 -13.49
C ASP A 438 -15.62 -1.14 -13.03
N ALA A 439 -14.66 -1.39 -12.13
CA ALA A 439 -14.15 -2.73 -11.81
C ALA A 439 -15.25 -3.69 -11.38
N LEU A 440 -16.21 -3.27 -10.54
CA LEU A 440 -17.31 -4.13 -10.12
C LEU A 440 -18.21 -4.53 -11.31
N ALA A 441 -18.59 -3.57 -12.15
CA ALA A 441 -19.44 -3.85 -13.30
C ALA A 441 -18.73 -4.77 -14.30
N SER A 442 -17.45 -4.53 -14.54
CA SER A 442 -16.60 -5.33 -15.44
C SER A 442 -16.43 -6.76 -14.94
N VAL A 443 -16.23 -6.96 -13.63
CA VAL A 443 -16.11 -8.29 -13.00
C VAL A 443 -17.45 -9.05 -13.05
N LEU A 444 -18.57 -8.38 -12.79
CA LEU A 444 -19.89 -8.99 -12.92
C LEU A 444 -20.15 -9.43 -14.36
N ALA A 445 -19.76 -8.62 -15.37
CA ALA A 445 -19.84 -8.99 -16.78
C ALA A 445 -18.93 -10.19 -17.09
N LEU A 446 -17.70 -10.22 -16.61
CA LEU A 446 -16.78 -11.35 -16.76
C LEU A 446 -17.36 -12.65 -16.20
N LEU A 447 -17.83 -12.63 -14.94
CA LEU A 447 -18.41 -13.83 -14.29
C LEU A 447 -19.63 -14.37 -15.01
N LYS A 448 -20.48 -13.48 -15.53
CA LYS A 448 -21.64 -13.81 -16.36
C LYS A 448 -21.20 -14.43 -17.70
N GLU A 449 -20.29 -13.79 -18.44
CA GLU A 449 -19.83 -14.28 -19.76
C GLU A 449 -19.12 -15.64 -19.65
N GLN A 450 -18.41 -15.88 -18.52
CA GLN A 450 -17.79 -17.17 -18.23
C GLN A 450 -18.80 -18.24 -17.72
N GLY A 451 -20.08 -17.89 -17.53
CA GLY A 451 -21.11 -18.80 -17.03
C GLY A 451 -20.91 -19.25 -15.58
N VAL A 452 -20.12 -18.54 -14.80
CA VAL A 452 -19.86 -18.85 -13.38
C VAL A 452 -21.09 -18.57 -12.53
N VAL A 453 -21.75 -17.43 -12.79
CA VAL A 453 -22.97 -17.01 -12.09
C VAL A 453 -24.04 -16.56 -13.09
N SER A 454 -25.30 -16.53 -12.65
CA SER A 454 -26.43 -16.10 -13.49
C SER A 454 -26.45 -14.58 -13.70
N ALA A 455 -27.07 -14.14 -14.81
CA ALA A 455 -27.27 -12.71 -15.06
C ALA A 455 -28.13 -12.06 -13.95
N ASP A 456 -29.14 -12.77 -13.47
CA ASP A 456 -30.04 -12.29 -12.41
C ASP A 456 -29.30 -12.09 -11.09
N ALA A 457 -28.36 -12.99 -10.74
CA ALA A 457 -27.52 -12.83 -9.57
C ALA A 457 -26.63 -11.57 -9.66
N CYS A 458 -26.02 -11.35 -10.83
CA CYS A 458 -25.20 -10.16 -11.07
C CYS A 458 -26.00 -8.86 -10.92
N GLU A 459 -27.19 -8.80 -11.52
CA GLU A 459 -28.05 -7.60 -11.45
C GLU A 459 -28.55 -7.37 -10.03
N THR A 460 -29.00 -8.42 -9.32
CA THR A 460 -29.45 -8.31 -7.93
C THR A 460 -28.33 -7.81 -7.00
N VAL A 461 -27.10 -8.31 -7.16
CA VAL A 461 -25.96 -7.83 -6.37
C VAL A 461 -25.69 -6.35 -6.67
N ARG A 462 -25.70 -5.95 -7.94
CA ARG A 462 -25.50 -4.57 -8.34
C ARG A 462 -26.56 -3.62 -7.75
N GLU A 463 -27.85 -3.99 -7.83
CA GLU A 463 -28.94 -3.19 -7.25
C GLU A 463 -28.81 -3.02 -5.74
N LYS A 464 -28.44 -4.10 -5.01
CA LYS A 464 -28.28 -4.07 -3.54
C LYS A 464 -27.07 -3.25 -3.08
N ILE A 465 -26.07 -3.05 -3.93
CA ILE A 465 -24.91 -2.21 -3.59
C ILE A 465 -25.27 -0.70 -3.70
N VAL A 466 -26.14 -0.34 -4.67
CA VAL A 466 -26.55 1.07 -4.89
C VAL A 466 -27.56 1.55 -3.83
N GLN A 467 -28.26 0.63 -3.16
CA GLN A 467 -29.20 0.93 -2.07
C GLN A 467 -28.47 1.14 -0.73
#